data_5d5636e5c93b658d73074a7f1c7e3c3e
#
_entry.id   5d5636e5c93b658d73074a7f1c7e3c3e
#
_cell.length_a   1.000
_cell.length_b   1.000
_cell.length_c   1.000
_cell.angle_alpha   90.00
_cell.angle_beta   90.00
_cell.angle_gamma   90.00
#
_symmetry.space_group_name_H-M   'P 1'
#
loop_
_entity.id
_entity.type
_entity.pdbx_description
1 polymer ?
#
loop_
_entity_poly.entity_id
_entity_poly.type
_entity_poly.pdbx_seq_one_letter_code
_entity_poly.pdbx_strand_id
1 'polypeptide(L)'
;MYHYYSRVNMAQPGIVSFERGDVTGDGIPDNVYLTGIKTPDSPFTQNITLFVQDGRTGSYSSVQLRDNTGYNPTLFLGDFTGDGVADILISIATGGSGGIMNYFIYSFVNNRAQLLFDFNEYNEQYQYEVHYQDNYKVEVVSKINNQKYIIDISTRDAEYLNEIYDRNGKLKSPITGFVNPLSGLYPVDFDSNGVYELLAYQRIAGRYNADALGYVLNTLGWKENRFVLQNQYVAIFGSQV
;
A
#
# COMPACT_ATOMS: atom_id res chain seq x y z
N MET A 1 -29.87 12.32 46.42
CA MET A 1 -29.32 12.76 45.11
C MET A 1 -28.37 11.65 44.65
N TYR A 2 -28.82 10.69 43.87
CA TYR A 2 -28.01 9.56 43.42
C TYR A 2 -27.26 9.98 42.12
N HIS A 3 -25.95 10.05 42.19
CA HIS A 3 -25.11 10.24 41.01
C HIS A 3 -25.01 8.91 40.26
N TYR A 4 -25.69 8.81 39.11
CA TYR A 4 -25.48 7.76 38.12
C TYR A 4 -24.16 8.06 37.42
N TYR A 5 -23.09 7.40 37.83
CA TYR A 5 -21.87 7.30 37.00
C TYR A 5 -22.19 6.30 35.89
N SER A 6 -22.47 6.81 34.69
CA SER A 6 -22.46 6.00 33.48
C SER A 6 -21.03 5.47 33.30
N ARG A 7 -20.83 4.19 33.55
CA ARG A 7 -19.58 3.52 33.10
C ARG A 7 -19.54 3.63 31.59
N VAL A 8 -18.70 4.51 31.07
CA VAL A 8 -18.28 4.49 29.66
C VAL A 8 -17.59 3.13 29.47
N ASN A 9 -18.25 2.22 28.82
CA ASN A 9 -17.68 0.93 28.45
C ASN A 9 -16.61 1.22 27.38
N MET A 10 -15.37 1.50 27.79
CA MET A 10 -14.27 1.66 26.84
C MET A 10 -14.03 0.31 26.18
N ALA A 11 -14.19 0.27 24.85
CA ALA A 11 -13.88 -0.92 24.08
C ALA A 11 -12.42 -1.33 24.36
N GLN A 12 -12.21 -2.60 24.69
CA GLN A 12 -10.89 -3.14 24.98
C GLN A 12 -10.21 -3.55 23.66
N PRO A 13 -8.89 -3.38 23.52
CA PRO A 13 -8.15 -3.89 22.39
C PRO A 13 -8.32 -5.40 22.27
N GLY A 14 -8.62 -5.89 21.06
CA GLY A 14 -8.67 -7.31 20.74
C GLY A 14 -7.67 -7.63 19.62
N ILE A 15 -7.34 -8.92 19.45
CA ILE A 15 -6.53 -9.39 18.33
C ILE A 15 -7.36 -9.24 17.04
N VAL A 16 -6.79 -8.57 16.05
CA VAL A 16 -7.45 -8.30 14.76
C VAL A 16 -6.78 -9.01 13.58
N SER A 17 -5.51 -9.44 13.75
CA SER A 17 -4.78 -10.31 12.82
C SER A 17 -3.74 -11.11 13.60
N PHE A 18 -3.41 -12.33 13.14
CA PHE A 18 -2.45 -13.22 13.78
C PHE A 18 -1.73 -14.06 12.73
N GLU A 19 -0.41 -14.17 12.88
CA GLU A 19 0.45 -15.06 12.13
C GLU A 19 1.47 -15.72 13.07
N ARG A 20 2.12 -16.80 12.60
CA ARG A 20 3.16 -17.49 13.36
C ARG A 20 4.34 -17.84 12.46
N GLY A 21 5.54 -17.40 12.84
CA GLY A 21 6.79 -17.65 12.13
C GLY A 21 7.98 -17.18 12.93
N ASP A 22 9.17 -17.62 12.57
CA ASP A 22 10.41 -17.12 13.18
C ASP A 22 10.72 -15.73 12.59
N VAL A 23 10.44 -14.69 13.37
CA VAL A 23 10.73 -13.28 13.02
C VAL A 23 11.88 -12.72 13.85
N THR A 24 12.36 -13.47 14.85
CA THR A 24 13.48 -13.07 15.69
C THR A 24 14.81 -13.66 15.25
N GLY A 25 14.79 -14.68 14.36
CA GLY A 25 15.95 -15.33 13.78
C GLY A 25 16.61 -16.35 14.72
N ASP A 26 15.86 -16.87 15.69
CA ASP A 26 16.38 -17.84 16.64
C ASP A 26 16.02 -19.30 16.32
N GLY A 27 15.30 -19.53 15.21
CA GLY A 27 14.84 -20.83 14.73
C GLY A 27 13.59 -21.35 15.41
N ILE A 28 12.96 -20.58 16.31
CA ILE A 28 11.72 -20.96 16.98
C ILE A 28 10.58 -20.03 16.52
N PRO A 29 9.44 -20.58 16.06
CA PRO A 29 8.36 -19.74 15.61
C PRO A 29 7.79 -18.84 16.71
N ASP A 30 7.71 -17.54 16.44
CA ASP A 30 7.12 -16.49 17.27
C ASP A 30 5.64 -16.33 16.98
N ASN A 31 4.90 -15.76 17.93
CA ASN A 31 3.53 -15.33 17.69
C ASN A 31 3.52 -13.83 17.35
N VAL A 32 3.05 -13.52 16.14
CA VAL A 32 2.95 -12.15 15.61
C VAL A 32 1.48 -11.77 15.50
N TYR A 33 1.07 -10.66 16.11
CA TYR A 33 -0.32 -10.25 16.04
C TYR A 33 -0.51 -8.73 16.06
N LEU A 34 -1.58 -8.29 15.43
CA LEU A 34 -2.08 -6.93 15.55
C LEU A 34 -3.20 -6.91 16.57
N THR A 35 -3.16 -5.94 17.46
CA THR A 35 -4.30 -5.59 18.30
C THR A 35 -4.93 -4.30 17.81
N GLY A 36 -6.20 -4.10 18.13
CA GLY A 36 -6.89 -2.87 17.81
C GLY A 36 -8.25 -2.79 18.49
N ILE A 37 -8.82 -1.60 18.53
CA ILE A 37 -10.12 -1.34 19.10
C ILE A 37 -11.15 -1.25 17.97
N LYS A 38 -12.14 -2.16 17.98
CA LYS A 38 -13.33 -2.10 17.12
C LYS A 38 -14.54 -1.69 17.92
N THR A 39 -15.35 -0.79 17.40
CA THR A 39 -16.68 -0.54 17.94
C THR A 39 -17.67 -1.58 17.41
N PRO A 40 -18.72 -1.96 18.18
CA PRO A 40 -19.67 -3.00 17.75
C PRO A 40 -20.34 -2.71 16.39
N ASP A 41 -20.52 -1.43 16.05
CA ASP A 41 -21.29 -1.00 14.87
C ASP A 41 -20.40 -0.55 13.70
N SER A 42 -19.08 -0.74 13.79
CA SER A 42 -18.16 -0.30 12.73
C SER A 42 -17.02 -1.31 12.50
N PRO A 43 -16.72 -1.67 11.24
CA PRO A 43 -15.54 -2.46 10.89
C PRO A 43 -14.23 -1.66 11.02
N PHE A 44 -14.30 -0.36 11.33
CA PHE A 44 -13.13 0.50 11.49
C PHE A 44 -12.36 0.15 12.77
N THR A 45 -11.07 -0.06 12.64
CA THR A 45 -10.17 -0.42 13.74
C THR A 45 -9.30 0.77 14.09
N GLN A 46 -9.16 1.04 15.39
CA GLN A 46 -8.34 2.11 15.95
C GLN A 46 -7.24 1.56 16.85
N ASN A 47 -6.20 2.34 17.08
CA ASN A 47 -5.07 1.99 17.94
C ASN A 47 -4.42 0.66 17.55
N ILE A 48 -4.24 0.44 16.24
CA ILE A 48 -3.60 -0.77 15.73
C ILE A 48 -2.14 -0.79 16.20
N THR A 49 -1.78 -1.86 16.91
CA THR A 49 -0.46 -2.05 17.50
C THR A 49 0.06 -3.43 17.12
N LEU A 50 1.30 -3.49 16.63
CA LEU A 50 2.01 -4.73 16.35
C LEU A 50 2.59 -5.29 17.65
N PHE A 51 2.41 -6.58 17.89
CA PHE A 51 3.03 -7.34 18.96
C PHE A 51 3.75 -8.56 18.41
N VAL A 52 4.92 -8.83 18.95
CA VAL A 52 5.68 -10.06 18.74
C VAL A 52 5.93 -10.69 20.11
N GLN A 53 5.49 -11.93 20.26
CA GLN A 53 5.82 -12.77 21.40
C GLN A 53 6.88 -13.79 20.97
N ASP A 54 8.08 -13.63 21.47
CA ASP A 54 9.21 -14.50 21.22
C ASP A 54 8.88 -15.95 21.67
N GLY A 55 8.99 -16.89 20.74
CA GLY A 55 8.61 -18.29 20.95
C GLY A 55 9.53 -19.03 21.91
N ARG A 56 10.79 -18.57 22.08
CA ARG A 56 11.78 -19.17 22.96
C ARG A 56 11.60 -18.70 24.41
N THR A 57 11.44 -17.41 24.61
CA THR A 57 11.46 -16.78 25.94
C THR A 57 10.08 -16.43 26.47
N GLY A 58 9.08 -16.33 25.57
CA GLY A 58 7.74 -15.82 25.87
C GLY A 58 7.71 -14.30 26.11
N SER A 59 8.81 -13.60 25.89
CA SER A 59 8.89 -12.14 26.02
C SER A 59 8.08 -11.43 24.97
N TYR A 60 7.57 -10.24 25.27
CA TYR A 60 6.78 -9.42 24.35
C TYR A 60 7.55 -8.18 23.91
N SER A 61 7.51 -7.92 22.62
CA SER A 61 7.89 -6.66 22.00
C SER A 61 6.69 -6.05 21.31
N SER A 62 6.58 -4.71 21.25
CA SER A 62 5.47 -4.06 20.57
C SER A 62 5.89 -2.79 19.85
N VAL A 63 5.17 -2.47 18.75
CA VAL A 63 5.31 -1.23 17.99
C VAL A 63 3.93 -0.63 17.81
N GLN A 64 3.74 0.60 18.29
CA GLN A 64 2.59 1.40 17.93
C GLN A 64 2.81 1.97 16.52
N LEU A 65 1.94 1.63 15.58
CA LEU A 65 2.06 2.12 14.21
C LEU A 65 1.82 3.63 14.16
N ARG A 66 2.52 4.33 13.29
CA ARG A 66 2.38 5.78 13.08
C ARG A 66 0.97 6.13 12.59
N ASP A 67 0.48 5.40 11.58
CA ASP A 67 -0.89 5.49 11.05
C ASP A 67 -1.62 4.20 11.46
N ASN A 68 -2.26 4.24 12.61
CA ASN A 68 -2.72 3.07 13.36
C ASN A 68 -4.24 2.89 13.32
N THR A 69 -4.89 3.39 12.25
CA THR A 69 -6.33 3.29 12.10
C THR A 69 -6.72 2.88 10.68
N GLY A 70 -7.81 2.13 10.53
CA GLY A 70 -8.33 1.73 9.23
C GLY A 70 -9.16 0.46 9.27
N TYR A 71 -9.32 -0.16 8.11
CA TYR A 71 -10.15 -1.35 7.91
C TYR A 71 -9.28 -2.57 7.63
N ASN A 72 -9.74 -3.73 8.10
CA ASN A 72 -9.17 -5.05 7.78
C ASN A 72 -7.64 -5.08 7.86
N PRO A 73 -7.03 -4.76 9.01
CA PRO A 73 -5.59 -4.88 9.17
C PRO A 73 -5.17 -6.36 9.02
N THR A 74 -4.13 -6.62 8.22
CA THR A 74 -3.61 -7.96 7.94
C THR A 74 -2.11 -8.03 8.15
N LEU A 75 -1.61 -9.25 8.33
CA LEU A 75 -0.20 -9.59 8.45
C LEU A 75 0.20 -10.55 7.32
N PHE A 76 1.45 -10.43 6.87
CA PHE A 76 2.15 -11.43 6.08
C PHE A 76 3.58 -11.53 6.60
N LEU A 77 4.10 -12.75 6.70
CA LEU A 77 5.49 -13.02 7.10
C LEU A 77 6.29 -13.54 5.91
N GLY A 78 7.43 -12.93 5.62
CA GLY A 78 8.31 -13.34 4.53
C GLY A 78 9.66 -12.62 4.62
N ASP A 79 10.71 -13.25 4.13
CA ASP A 79 12.04 -12.64 4.06
C ASP A 79 12.09 -11.62 2.91
N PHE A 80 12.19 -10.33 3.23
CA PHE A 80 12.36 -9.25 2.25
C PHE A 80 13.80 -8.75 2.17
N THR A 81 14.61 -9.06 3.19
CA THR A 81 15.98 -8.55 3.32
C THR A 81 17.04 -9.53 2.81
N GLY A 82 16.69 -10.82 2.65
CA GLY A 82 17.57 -11.89 2.23
C GLY A 82 18.50 -12.37 3.36
N ASP A 83 18.11 -12.15 4.62
CA ASP A 83 18.88 -12.60 5.77
C ASP A 83 18.43 -13.97 6.31
N GLY A 84 17.38 -14.56 5.71
CA GLY A 84 16.81 -15.86 6.06
C GLY A 84 15.85 -15.80 7.24
N VAL A 85 15.50 -14.63 7.75
CA VAL A 85 14.52 -14.41 8.81
C VAL A 85 13.29 -13.74 8.23
N ALA A 86 12.10 -14.14 8.66
CA ALA A 86 10.88 -13.52 8.17
C ALA A 86 10.71 -12.11 8.73
N ASP A 87 10.48 -11.13 7.84
CA ASP A 87 10.02 -9.80 8.17
C ASP A 87 8.49 -9.77 8.22
N ILE A 88 7.92 -8.70 8.76
CA ILE A 88 6.49 -8.56 9.04
C ILE A 88 5.90 -7.45 8.15
N LEU A 89 5.15 -7.83 7.11
CA LEU A 89 4.35 -6.88 6.31
C LEU A 89 2.98 -6.68 6.96
N ILE A 90 2.63 -5.43 7.19
CA ILE A 90 1.33 -4.98 7.71
C ILE A 90 0.60 -4.21 6.61
N SER A 91 -0.69 -4.53 6.40
CA SER A 91 -1.55 -3.85 5.45
C SER A 91 -2.81 -3.35 6.14
N ILE A 92 -3.20 -2.09 5.92
CA ILE A 92 -4.38 -1.46 6.53
C ILE A 92 -5.12 -0.67 5.44
N ALA A 93 -6.38 -1.00 5.17
CA ALA A 93 -7.18 -0.26 4.21
C ALA A 93 -7.69 1.06 4.80
N THR A 94 -7.59 2.17 4.05
CA THR A 94 -8.07 3.48 4.52
C THR A 94 -9.58 3.66 4.34
N GLY A 95 -10.22 2.85 3.47
CA GLY A 95 -11.66 2.90 3.18
C GLY A 95 -12.07 4.01 2.20
N GLY A 96 -11.14 4.75 1.63
CA GLY A 96 -11.43 5.80 0.64
C GLY A 96 -11.66 5.28 -0.78
N SER A 97 -12.31 6.09 -1.64
CA SER A 97 -12.63 5.77 -3.05
C SER A 97 -11.39 5.54 -3.93
N GLY A 98 -10.22 6.02 -3.50
CA GLY A 98 -8.93 5.80 -4.18
C GLY A 98 -8.38 4.38 -4.05
N GLY A 99 -8.95 3.53 -3.17
CA GLY A 99 -8.40 2.23 -2.83
C GLY A 99 -7.05 2.33 -2.10
N ILE A 100 -6.81 3.46 -1.43
CA ILE A 100 -5.54 3.74 -0.75
C ILE A 100 -5.37 2.82 0.45
N MET A 101 -4.14 2.33 0.63
CA MET A 101 -3.75 1.42 1.67
C MET A 101 -2.52 1.95 2.41
N ASN A 102 -2.47 1.74 3.71
CA ASN A 102 -1.27 1.98 4.52
C ASN A 102 -0.50 0.65 4.67
N TYR A 103 0.79 0.70 4.41
CA TYR A 103 1.69 -0.45 4.48
C TYR A 103 2.92 -0.14 5.31
N PHE A 104 3.31 -1.12 6.13
CA PHE A 104 4.56 -1.08 6.88
C PHE A 104 5.26 -2.42 6.77
N ILE A 105 6.59 -2.42 6.74
CA ILE A 105 7.39 -3.65 6.91
C ILE A 105 8.33 -3.43 8.07
N TYR A 106 8.35 -4.40 9.00
CA TYR A 106 9.25 -4.42 10.13
C TYR A 106 10.08 -5.69 10.15
N SER A 107 11.37 -5.55 10.44
CA SER A 107 12.21 -6.65 10.92
C SER A 107 12.22 -6.68 12.46
N PHE A 108 12.32 -7.88 13.02
CA PHE A 108 12.43 -8.11 14.48
C PHE A 108 13.65 -8.95 14.86
N VAL A 109 14.63 -9.05 14.00
CA VAL A 109 15.88 -9.79 14.27
C VAL A 109 16.46 -9.41 15.63
N ASN A 110 16.78 -10.44 16.44
CA ASN A 110 17.23 -10.29 17.82
C ASN A 110 16.26 -9.51 18.72
N ASN A 111 14.96 -9.65 18.53
CA ASN A 111 13.90 -8.97 19.28
C ASN A 111 13.95 -7.42 19.21
N ARG A 112 14.51 -6.87 18.12
CA ARG A 112 14.63 -5.43 17.90
C ARG A 112 13.79 -5.02 16.70
N ALA A 113 12.77 -4.22 16.94
CA ALA A 113 11.95 -3.65 15.86
C ALA A 113 12.76 -2.66 15.02
N GLN A 114 12.82 -2.91 13.72
CA GLN A 114 13.38 -2.00 12.72
C GLN A 114 12.36 -1.79 11.61
N LEU A 115 12.00 -0.53 11.34
CA LEU A 115 11.14 -0.19 10.21
C LEU A 115 11.94 -0.29 8.92
N LEU A 116 11.46 -1.12 7.97
CA LEU A 116 12.08 -1.34 6.66
C LEU A 116 11.35 -0.60 5.55
N PHE A 117 10.02 -0.43 5.69
CA PHE A 117 9.17 0.24 4.70
C PHE A 117 8.07 1.04 5.39
N ASP A 118 7.89 2.29 4.98
CA ASP A 118 6.78 3.18 5.36
C ASP A 118 6.09 3.69 4.08
N PHE A 119 4.78 3.49 3.96
CA PHE A 119 4.00 3.94 2.81
C PHE A 119 4.03 5.46 2.60
N ASN A 120 4.21 6.27 3.66
CA ASN A 120 4.34 7.72 3.54
C ASN A 120 5.64 8.10 2.80
N GLU A 121 6.76 7.48 3.20
CA GLU A 121 8.06 7.69 2.52
C GLU A 121 7.99 7.23 1.06
N TYR A 122 7.34 6.10 0.80
CA TYR A 122 7.09 5.63 -0.56
C TYR A 122 6.29 6.66 -1.37
N ASN A 123 5.18 7.15 -0.84
CA ASN A 123 4.33 8.13 -1.53
C ASN A 123 5.03 9.46 -1.77
N GLU A 124 5.92 9.91 -0.88
CA GLU A 124 6.74 11.10 -1.08
C GLU A 124 7.79 10.91 -2.18
N GLN A 125 8.38 9.72 -2.26
CA GLN A 125 9.43 9.40 -3.22
C GLN A 125 8.89 9.16 -4.63
N TYR A 126 7.76 8.44 -4.77
CA TYR A 126 7.19 8.00 -6.05
C TYR A 126 6.09 8.94 -6.52
N GLN A 127 6.51 10.08 -7.07
CA GLN A 127 5.66 11.14 -7.59
C GLN A 127 5.57 11.13 -9.11
N TYR A 128 4.41 11.53 -9.64
CA TYR A 128 4.12 11.51 -11.07
C TYR A 128 3.41 12.79 -11.52
N GLU A 129 3.51 13.08 -12.81
CA GLU A 129 2.69 14.06 -13.50
C GLU A 129 1.84 13.36 -14.55
N VAL A 130 0.58 13.79 -14.70
CA VAL A 130 -0.35 13.20 -15.66
C VAL A 130 -0.97 14.33 -16.47
N HIS A 131 -0.76 14.31 -17.79
CA HIS A 131 -1.23 15.36 -18.70
C HIS A 131 -1.95 14.75 -19.90
N TYR A 132 -3.15 15.23 -20.16
CA TYR A 132 -3.84 14.91 -21.40
C TYR A 132 -3.15 15.60 -22.58
N GLN A 133 -3.07 14.90 -23.70
CA GLN A 133 -2.43 15.36 -24.93
C GLN A 133 -3.42 15.27 -26.09
N ASP A 134 -3.16 15.98 -27.18
CA ASP A 134 -3.90 15.84 -28.44
C ASP A 134 -3.91 14.37 -28.93
N ASN A 135 -4.84 14.05 -29.80
CA ASN A 135 -5.00 12.73 -30.41
C ASN A 135 -5.28 11.60 -29.40
N TYR A 136 -6.09 11.92 -28.36
CA TYR A 136 -6.59 10.94 -27.39
C TYR A 136 -5.48 10.25 -26.60
N LYS A 137 -4.43 10.96 -26.23
CA LYS A 137 -3.32 10.45 -25.45
C LYS A 137 -3.30 11.05 -24.05
N VAL A 138 -2.79 10.28 -23.10
CA VAL A 138 -2.46 10.77 -21.77
C VAL A 138 -1.00 10.42 -21.48
N GLU A 139 -0.23 11.44 -21.17
CA GLU A 139 1.16 11.31 -20.77
C GLU A 139 1.25 11.15 -19.27
N VAL A 140 2.02 10.15 -18.80
CA VAL A 140 2.36 9.94 -17.39
C VAL A 140 3.87 10.03 -17.27
N VAL A 141 4.37 10.96 -16.47
CA VAL A 141 5.80 11.18 -16.25
C VAL A 141 6.15 10.78 -14.81
N SER A 142 7.07 9.85 -14.68
CA SER A 142 7.62 9.44 -13.38
C SER A 142 8.79 10.37 -13.00
N LYS A 143 8.72 10.98 -11.80
CA LYS A 143 9.77 11.91 -11.34
C LYS A 143 11.01 11.20 -10.81
N ILE A 144 10.87 9.95 -10.33
CA ILE A 144 11.99 9.21 -9.73
C ILE A 144 13.04 8.78 -10.76
N ASN A 145 12.61 8.43 -11.98
CA ASN A 145 13.48 7.91 -13.04
C ASN A 145 13.38 8.68 -14.36
N ASN A 146 12.60 9.77 -14.42
CA ASN A 146 12.33 10.60 -15.60
C ASN A 146 11.78 9.81 -16.81
N GLN A 147 11.11 8.67 -16.55
CA GLN A 147 10.47 7.91 -17.60
C GLN A 147 9.08 8.48 -17.93
N LYS A 148 8.74 8.41 -19.21
CA LYS A 148 7.46 8.84 -19.75
C LYS A 148 6.71 7.67 -20.35
N TYR A 149 5.43 7.58 -20.04
CA TYR A 149 4.49 6.59 -20.56
C TYR A 149 3.35 7.30 -21.28
N ILE A 150 2.88 6.71 -22.38
CA ILE A 150 1.75 7.24 -23.16
C ILE A 150 0.63 6.22 -23.11
N ILE A 151 -0.52 6.63 -22.59
CA ILE A 151 -1.76 5.85 -22.56
C ILE A 151 -2.63 6.33 -23.73
N ASP A 152 -3.08 5.40 -24.57
CA ASP A 152 -4.06 5.66 -25.60
C ASP A 152 -5.46 5.50 -25.03
N ILE A 153 -6.26 6.55 -25.06
CA ILE A 153 -7.64 6.57 -24.58
C ILE A 153 -8.66 6.68 -25.72
N SER A 154 -8.24 6.50 -26.98
CA SER A 154 -9.11 6.62 -28.16
C SER A 154 -10.26 5.61 -28.18
N THR A 155 -10.15 4.53 -27.39
CA THR A 155 -11.18 3.48 -27.26
C THR A 155 -12.19 3.76 -26.13
N ARG A 156 -12.08 4.91 -25.46
CA ARG A 156 -13.08 5.35 -24.47
C ARG A 156 -14.39 5.74 -25.13
N ASP A 157 -15.45 5.78 -24.35
CA ASP A 157 -16.77 6.18 -24.81
C ASP A 157 -16.76 7.54 -25.51
N ALA A 158 -17.53 7.64 -26.59
CA ALA A 158 -17.60 8.87 -27.41
C ALA A 158 -18.05 10.09 -26.59
N GLU A 159 -18.94 9.91 -25.61
CA GLU A 159 -19.40 10.98 -24.71
C GLU A 159 -18.21 11.52 -23.91
N TYR A 160 -17.43 10.64 -23.28
CA TYR A 160 -16.23 11.01 -22.52
C TYR A 160 -15.22 11.76 -23.41
N LEU A 161 -14.94 11.23 -24.60
CA LEU A 161 -13.97 11.86 -25.52
C LEU A 161 -14.47 13.22 -26.04
N ASN A 162 -15.78 13.34 -26.35
CA ASN A 162 -16.37 14.58 -26.83
C ASN A 162 -16.40 15.69 -25.78
N GLU A 163 -16.37 15.38 -24.49
CA GLU A 163 -16.20 16.40 -23.45
C GLU A 163 -14.80 17.01 -23.45
N ILE A 164 -13.80 16.22 -23.78
CA ILE A 164 -12.37 16.55 -23.66
C ILE A 164 -11.81 17.12 -24.97
N TYR A 165 -12.15 16.50 -26.11
CA TYR A 165 -11.55 16.77 -27.41
C TYR A 165 -12.53 17.41 -28.40
N ASP A 166 -11.99 18.17 -29.33
CA ASP A 166 -12.72 18.62 -30.51
C ASP A 166 -12.80 17.52 -31.61
N ARG A 167 -13.45 17.84 -32.75
CA ARG A 167 -13.63 16.90 -33.88
C ARG A 167 -12.32 16.50 -34.55
N ASN A 168 -11.25 17.24 -34.32
CA ASN A 168 -9.92 16.98 -34.86
C ASN A 168 -9.01 16.25 -33.87
N GLY A 169 -9.54 15.81 -32.72
CA GLY A 169 -8.78 15.18 -31.64
C GLY A 169 -7.88 16.12 -30.86
N LYS A 170 -8.14 17.45 -30.94
CA LYS A 170 -7.41 18.42 -30.12
C LYS A 170 -8.11 18.64 -28.79
N LEU A 171 -7.31 18.80 -27.73
CA LEU A 171 -7.82 19.19 -26.42
C LEU A 171 -8.57 20.51 -26.49
N LYS A 172 -9.76 20.57 -25.92
CA LYS A 172 -10.55 21.82 -25.80
C LYS A 172 -9.94 22.79 -24.78
N SER A 173 -9.26 22.22 -23.79
CA SER A 173 -8.51 22.95 -22.76
C SER A 173 -7.45 22.04 -22.14
N PRO A 174 -6.39 22.57 -21.53
CA PRO A 174 -5.42 21.76 -20.77
C PRO A 174 -6.12 21.01 -19.64
N ILE A 175 -5.83 19.69 -19.52
CA ILE A 175 -6.36 18.81 -18.48
C ILE A 175 -5.19 18.08 -17.85
N THR A 176 -5.19 18.01 -16.52
CA THR A 176 -4.25 17.20 -15.74
C THR A 176 -5.01 16.11 -15.00
N GLY A 177 -4.43 14.92 -15.00
CA GLY A 177 -4.82 13.85 -14.09
C GLY A 177 -3.88 13.80 -12.88
N PHE A 178 -3.88 12.67 -12.20
CA PHE A 178 -2.99 12.42 -11.06
C PHE A 178 -2.78 10.93 -10.85
N VAL A 179 -1.74 10.59 -10.10
CA VAL A 179 -1.52 9.22 -9.61
C VAL A 179 -1.83 9.21 -8.11
N ASN A 180 -2.69 8.28 -7.71
CA ASN A 180 -3.07 8.12 -6.31
C ASN A 180 -1.88 7.63 -5.47
N PRO A 181 -1.90 7.84 -4.15
CA PRO A 181 -1.03 7.14 -3.22
C PRO A 181 -1.11 5.62 -3.38
N LEU A 182 -0.19 4.91 -2.74
CA LEU A 182 -0.09 3.46 -2.75
C LEU A 182 -1.44 2.78 -2.50
N SER A 183 -1.88 1.94 -3.44
CA SER A 183 -3.16 1.24 -3.38
C SER A 183 -3.01 -0.28 -3.32
N GLY A 184 -1.80 -0.80 -3.50
CA GLY A 184 -1.47 -2.21 -3.37
C GLY A 184 0.03 -2.38 -3.18
N LEU A 185 0.42 -3.30 -2.29
CA LEU A 185 1.80 -3.70 -2.07
C LEU A 185 1.81 -5.21 -1.85
N TYR A 186 2.29 -5.95 -2.82
CA TYR A 186 2.23 -7.40 -2.83
C TYR A 186 3.64 -7.98 -2.73
N PRO A 187 3.89 -8.88 -1.78
CA PRO A 187 5.12 -9.66 -1.75
C PRO A 187 5.12 -10.66 -2.91
N VAL A 188 6.15 -10.65 -3.73
CA VAL A 188 6.32 -11.56 -4.87
C VAL A 188 7.77 -12.02 -4.92
N ASP A 189 8.00 -13.31 -4.90
CA ASP A 189 9.30 -13.92 -5.15
C ASP A 189 9.42 -14.17 -6.66
N PHE A 190 9.97 -13.21 -7.41
CA PHE A 190 10.00 -13.23 -8.88
C PHE A 190 11.01 -14.24 -9.45
N ASP A 191 12.05 -14.56 -8.73
CA ASP A 191 13.13 -15.44 -9.19
C ASP A 191 13.18 -16.77 -8.42
N SER A 192 12.24 -17.01 -7.51
CA SER A 192 12.10 -18.22 -6.71
C SER A 192 13.32 -18.51 -5.83
N ASN A 193 13.92 -17.46 -5.28
CA ASN A 193 15.08 -17.55 -4.39
C ASN A 193 14.71 -17.54 -2.90
N GLY A 194 13.44 -17.37 -2.55
CA GLY A 194 12.92 -17.32 -1.18
C GLY A 194 12.93 -15.93 -0.56
N VAL A 195 13.44 -14.91 -1.27
CA VAL A 195 13.42 -13.50 -0.86
C VAL A 195 12.34 -12.76 -1.66
N TYR A 196 11.49 -12.01 -0.97
CA TYR A 196 10.37 -11.32 -1.60
C TYR A 196 10.74 -9.91 -2.06
N GLU A 197 10.45 -9.61 -3.32
CA GLU A 197 10.32 -8.25 -3.80
C GLU A 197 8.92 -7.71 -3.49
N LEU A 198 8.79 -6.39 -3.62
CA LEU A 198 7.50 -5.68 -3.46
C LEU A 198 6.97 -5.26 -4.83
N LEU A 199 5.78 -5.72 -5.19
CA LEU A 199 5.04 -5.22 -6.33
C LEU A 199 4.04 -4.16 -5.85
N ALA A 200 4.37 -2.90 -6.07
CA ALA A 200 3.60 -1.74 -5.64
C ALA A 200 2.69 -1.23 -6.77
N TYR A 201 1.44 -0.91 -6.42
CA TYR A 201 0.41 -0.39 -7.33
C TYR A 201 -0.01 1.02 -6.93
N GLN A 202 0.00 1.94 -7.89
CA GLN A 202 -0.57 3.28 -7.75
C GLN A 202 -1.53 3.54 -8.91
N ARG A 203 -2.79 3.86 -8.61
CA ARG A 203 -3.79 4.09 -9.65
C ARG A 203 -3.56 5.42 -10.35
N ILE A 204 -3.55 5.40 -11.69
CA ILE A 204 -3.56 6.58 -12.54
C ILE A 204 -5.02 6.99 -12.70
N ALA A 205 -5.37 8.18 -12.26
CA ALA A 205 -6.68 8.78 -12.40
C ALA A 205 -6.63 9.94 -13.41
N GLY A 206 -7.69 10.06 -14.17
CA GLY A 206 -7.88 11.19 -15.08
C GLY A 206 -8.43 12.42 -14.37
N ARG A 207 -9.59 12.89 -14.78
CA ARG A 207 -10.20 14.13 -14.26
C ARG A 207 -10.67 14.03 -12.80
N TYR A 208 -10.96 12.81 -12.33
CA TYR A 208 -11.43 12.52 -10.97
C TYR A 208 -11.12 11.07 -10.59
N ASN A 209 -11.22 10.73 -9.32
CA ASN A 209 -10.81 9.41 -8.80
C ASN A 209 -11.46 8.21 -9.49
N ALA A 210 -12.73 8.31 -9.89
CA ALA A 210 -13.41 7.20 -10.58
C ALA A 210 -13.02 7.08 -12.06
N ASP A 211 -12.38 8.12 -12.65
CA ASP A 211 -11.85 8.10 -14.02
C ASP A 211 -10.49 7.36 -14.02
N ALA A 212 -10.54 6.04 -13.90
CA ALA A 212 -9.33 5.21 -13.87
C ALA A 212 -8.76 5.03 -15.29
N LEU A 213 -7.50 5.42 -15.46
CA LEU A 213 -6.76 5.28 -16.73
C LEU A 213 -5.85 4.03 -16.73
N GLY A 214 -5.46 3.54 -15.59
CA GLY A 214 -4.56 2.39 -15.42
C GLY A 214 -3.87 2.42 -14.06
N TYR A 215 -2.71 1.76 -14.00
CA TYR A 215 -1.87 1.70 -12.81
C TYR A 215 -0.40 1.89 -13.17
N VAL A 216 0.33 2.62 -12.34
CA VAL A 216 1.78 2.48 -12.28
C VAL A 216 2.10 1.28 -11.41
N LEU A 217 2.97 0.40 -11.89
CA LEU A 217 3.47 -0.78 -11.21
C LEU A 217 4.96 -0.60 -10.97
N ASN A 218 5.38 -0.61 -9.71
CA ASN A 218 6.78 -0.55 -9.32
C ASN A 218 7.20 -1.87 -8.69
N THR A 219 8.24 -2.50 -9.21
CA THR A 219 8.92 -3.61 -8.53
C THR A 219 10.07 -3.05 -7.72
N LEU A 220 10.07 -3.31 -6.40
CA LEU A 220 11.11 -2.86 -5.49
C LEU A 220 11.83 -4.06 -4.91
N GLY A 221 13.16 -4.05 -4.95
CA GLY A 221 14.00 -5.04 -4.28
C GLY A 221 14.80 -4.43 -3.13
N TRP A 222 15.16 -5.24 -2.15
CA TRP A 222 15.98 -4.82 -1.02
C TRP A 222 17.45 -4.69 -1.43
N LYS A 223 18.03 -3.54 -1.19
CA LYS A 223 19.45 -3.28 -1.48
C LYS A 223 19.96 -2.15 -0.59
N GLU A 224 21.16 -2.34 -0.01
CA GLU A 224 21.80 -1.30 0.81
C GLU A 224 20.89 -0.75 1.93
N ASN A 225 20.20 -1.67 2.64
CA ASN A 225 19.28 -1.40 3.74
C ASN A 225 18.06 -0.53 3.36
N ARG A 226 17.59 -0.62 2.12
CA ARG A 226 16.36 0.06 1.66
C ARG A 226 15.74 -0.65 0.46
N PHE A 227 14.47 -0.43 0.22
CA PHE A 227 13.82 -0.82 -1.02
C PHE A 227 14.18 0.15 -2.15
N VAL A 228 14.64 -0.40 -3.27
CA VAL A 228 15.02 0.35 -4.46
C VAL A 228 14.20 -0.09 -5.66
N LEU A 229 13.88 0.86 -6.54
CA LEU A 229 13.15 0.59 -7.78
C LEU A 229 14.01 -0.28 -8.71
N GLN A 230 13.51 -1.47 -9.06
CA GLN A 230 14.11 -2.35 -10.04
C GLN A 230 13.47 -2.17 -11.42
N ASN A 231 12.12 -2.18 -11.45
CA ASN A 231 11.34 -2.02 -12.68
C ASN A 231 10.12 -1.13 -12.43
N GLN A 232 9.70 -0.42 -13.49
CA GLN A 232 8.48 0.38 -13.49
C GLN A 232 7.73 0.16 -14.79
N TYR A 233 6.42 -0.06 -14.70
CA TYR A 233 5.54 -0.27 -15.84
C TYR A 233 4.24 0.52 -15.66
N VAL A 234 3.51 0.70 -16.77
CA VAL A 234 2.13 1.18 -16.75
C VAL A 234 1.23 0.07 -17.28
N ALA A 235 0.30 -0.39 -16.44
CA ALA A 235 -0.75 -1.32 -16.83
C ALA A 235 -2.01 -0.53 -17.21
N ILE A 236 -2.63 -0.89 -18.33
CA ILE A 236 -3.86 -0.28 -18.85
C ILE A 236 -4.99 -1.30 -18.88
N PHE A 237 -6.23 -0.82 -18.86
CA PHE A 237 -7.39 -1.68 -19.06
C PHE A 237 -7.55 -2.05 -20.53
N GLY A 238 -7.99 -3.28 -20.79
CA GLY A 238 -8.38 -3.68 -22.14
C GLY A 238 -9.71 -3.02 -22.56
N SER A 239 -9.89 -2.82 -23.87
CA SER A 239 -11.16 -2.44 -24.47
C SER A 239 -11.80 -3.62 -25.21
N GLN A 240 -13.12 -3.63 -25.31
CA GLN A 240 -13.81 -4.59 -26.19
C GLN A 240 -13.52 -4.22 -27.64
N VAL A 241 -13.37 -5.26 -28.45
CA VAL A 241 -13.18 -5.16 -29.94
C VAL A 241 -14.53 -5.14 -30.63
#